data_0b19cc186a7c12faf89bced517c63d6d
#
_entry.id   0b19cc186a7c12faf89bced517c63d6d
#
_cell.length_a   1.000
_cell.length_b   1.000
_cell.length_c   1.000
_cell.angle_alpha   90.00
_cell.angle_beta   90.00
_cell.angle_gamma   90.00
#
_symmetry.space_group_name_H-M   'P 1'
#
loop_
_entity.id
_entity.type
_entity.pdbx_description
1 polymer ?
#
loop_
_entity_poly.entity_id
_entity_poly.type
_entity_poly.pdbx_seq_one_letter_code
_entity_poly.pdbx_strand_id
1 'polypeptide(L)'
;MSPRIFSTTQREELRIKMLDAGFELIKQHGMTHASVEKITQAAGLGKSTFYNFFSSKEEFVTDIMEYQRDRVKRHFEQILNGREKMTVAEGKEYLKLIVFSRNSIYQYLTAEDMEKLRQASSPECISPDDSLYDQREAEVMRGLFDHMEGVRPDLDFHVVANLIKIMALAKEIGRAHV
;
A
#
# COMPACT_ATOMS: atom_id res chain seq x y z
N MET A 1 -28.77 24.78 -2.05
CA MET A 1 -27.90 24.16 -3.08
C MET A 1 -28.18 22.67 -3.10
N SER A 2 -28.68 22.15 -4.22
CA SER A 2 -28.90 20.69 -4.36
C SER A 2 -27.59 19.92 -4.29
N PRO A 3 -27.54 18.76 -3.63
CA PRO A 3 -26.33 17.95 -3.61
C PRO A 3 -25.96 17.56 -5.04
N ARG A 4 -24.69 17.77 -5.43
CA ARG A 4 -24.17 17.27 -6.71
C ARG A 4 -24.23 15.76 -6.69
N ILE A 5 -25.10 15.16 -7.49
CA ILE A 5 -25.14 13.72 -7.71
C ILE A 5 -24.03 13.40 -8.68
N PHE A 6 -22.93 12.81 -8.18
CA PHE A 6 -21.85 12.31 -9.01
C PHE A 6 -22.25 10.95 -9.60
N SER A 7 -21.93 10.71 -10.88
CA SER A 7 -22.01 9.35 -11.44
C SER A 7 -21.04 8.41 -10.73
N THR A 8 -21.22 7.10 -10.85
CA THR A 8 -20.31 6.09 -10.26
C THR A 8 -18.87 6.32 -10.71
N THR A 9 -18.66 6.60 -12.00
CA THR A 9 -17.33 6.89 -12.57
C THR A 9 -16.72 8.16 -11.98
N GLN A 10 -17.49 9.27 -11.93
CA GLN A 10 -17.02 10.52 -11.32
C GLN A 10 -16.71 10.35 -9.82
N ARG A 11 -17.48 9.53 -9.11
CA ARG A 11 -17.23 9.23 -7.71
C ARG A 11 -15.90 8.52 -7.53
N GLU A 12 -15.61 7.51 -8.36
CA GLU A 12 -14.32 6.78 -8.29
C GLU A 12 -13.14 7.67 -8.69
N GLU A 13 -13.27 8.50 -9.71
CA GLU A 13 -12.23 9.48 -10.09
C GLU A 13 -11.90 10.44 -8.94
N LEU A 14 -12.91 10.94 -8.21
CA LEU A 14 -12.71 11.82 -7.06
C LEU A 14 -12.06 11.07 -5.89
N ARG A 15 -12.45 9.80 -5.66
CA ARG A 15 -11.82 8.95 -4.64
C ARG A 15 -10.33 8.77 -4.94
N ILE A 16 -9.99 8.32 -6.15
CA ILE A 16 -8.59 8.13 -6.57
C ILE A 16 -7.79 9.44 -6.44
N LYS A 17 -8.36 10.55 -6.88
CA LYS A 17 -7.71 11.87 -6.77
C LYS A 17 -7.37 12.24 -5.32
N MET A 18 -8.26 11.92 -4.36
CA MET A 18 -7.98 12.13 -2.93
C MET A 18 -6.90 11.17 -2.43
N LEU A 19 -6.95 9.88 -2.82
CA LEU A 19 -5.96 8.88 -2.43
C LEU A 19 -4.55 9.28 -2.91
N ASP A 20 -4.40 9.70 -4.16
CA ASP A 20 -3.12 10.14 -4.71
C ASP A 20 -2.61 11.42 -4.01
N ALA A 21 -3.48 12.42 -3.81
CA ALA A 21 -3.11 13.65 -3.10
C ALA A 21 -2.71 13.39 -1.63
N GLY A 22 -3.44 12.51 -0.95
CA GLY A 22 -3.15 12.13 0.43
C GLY A 22 -1.85 11.35 0.55
N PHE A 23 -1.57 10.44 -0.38
CA PHE A 23 -0.31 9.72 -0.42
C PHE A 23 0.89 10.66 -0.59
N GLU A 24 0.83 11.60 -1.52
CA GLU A 24 1.92 12.58 -1.70
C GLU A 24 2.12 13.46 -0.46
N LEU A 25 1.06 13.84 0.24
CA LEU A 25 1.16 14.58 1.51
C LEU A 25 1.81 13.74 2.63
N ILE A 26 1.42 12.47 2.75
CA ILE A 26 2.01 11.54 3.74
C ILE A 26 3.50 11.32 3.43
N LYS A 27 3.85 11.18 2.16
CA LYS A 27 5.23 11.02 1.70
C LYS A 27 6.11 12.23 2.03
N GLN A 28 5.56 13.44 2.00
CA GLN A 28 6.28 14.68 2.26
C GLN A 28 6.34 15.03 3.74
N HIS A 29 5.28 14.75 4.49
CA HIS A 29 5.08 15.31 5.82
C HIS A 29 4.75 14.27 6.90
N GLY A 30 4.58 12.99 6.54
CA GLY A 30 4.10 11.94 7.43
C GLY A 30 2.58 11.98 7.64
N MET A 31 2.02 10.87 8.15
CA MET A 31 0.58 10.74 8.37
C MET A 31 0.02 11.78 9.34
N THR A 32 0.76 12.10 10.42
CA THR A 32 0.30 13.05 11.46
C THR A 32 0.03 14.44 10.89
N HIS A 33 0.84 14.90 9.93
CA HIS A 33 0.74 16.25 9.33
C HIS A 33 -0.12 16.30 8.06
N ALA A 34 -0.57 15.16 7.54
CA ALA A 34 -1.53 15.07 6.45
C ALA A 34 -2.96 15.22 6.99
N SER A 35 -3.40 16.45 7.24
CA SER A 35 -4.78 16.71 7.70
C SER A 35 -5.80 16.59 6.57
N VAL A 36 -7.07 16.30 6.92
CA VAL A 36 -8.19 16.23 5.95
C VAL A 36 -8.30 17.52 5.13
N GLU A 37 -8.08 18.67 5.76
CA GLU A 37 -8.09 19.98 5.08
C GLU A 37 -7.01 20.04 4.00
N LYS A 38 -5.78 19.65 4.32
CA LYS A 38 -4.65 19.65 3.36
C LYS A 38 -4.90 18.68 2.22
N ILE A 39 -5.43 17.46 2.53
CA ILE A 39 -5.75 16.44 1.54
C ILE A 39 -6.80 16.98 0.56
N THR A 40 -7.90 17.53 1.07
CA THR A 40 -8.97 18.05 0.22
C THR A 40 -8.54 19.28 -0.56
N GLN A 41 -7.73 20.15 0.02
CA GLN A 41 -7.15 21.30 -0.66
C GLN A 41 -6.23 20.85 -1.81
N ALA A 42 -5.34 19.88 -1.58
CA ALA A 42 -4.45 19.34 -2.60
C ALA A 42 -5.23 18.64 -3.73
N ALA A 43 -6.35 17.98 -3.40
CA ALA A 43 -7.25 17.38 -4.37
C ALA A 43 -8.19 18.39 -5.07
N GLY A 44 -8.18 19.67 -4.67
CA GLY A 44 -9.11 20.69 -5.19
C GLY A 44 -10.57 20.44 -4.82
N LEU A 45 -10.82 19.89 -3.62
CA LEU A 45 -12.14 19.47 -3.13
C LEU A 45 -12.47 20.18 -1.80
N GLY A 46 -13.74 20.16 -1.42
CA GLY A 46 -14.17 20.63 -0.11
C GLY A 46 -14.10 19.53 0.95
N LYS A 47 -13.92 19.92 2.22
CA LYS A 47 -13.85 18.98 3.37
C LYS A 47 -15.08 18.07 3.48
N SER A 48 -16.27 18.58 3.18
CA SER A 48 -17.51 17.78 3.17
C SER A 48 -17.46 16.65 2.13
N THR A 49 -16.73 16.84 1.03
CA THR A 49 -16.55 15.81 0.01
C THR A 49 -15.75 14.63 0.55
N PHE A 50 -14.72 14.87 1.36
CA PHE A 50 -13.94 13.80 1.99
C PHE A 50 -14.83 12.87 2.82
N TYR A 51 -15.67 13.43 3.68
CA TYR A 51 -16.54 12.65 4.56
C TYR A 51 -17.71 11.95 3.85
N ASN A 52 -17.92 12.21 2.55
CA ASN A 52 -18.81 11.40 1.71
C ASN A 52 -18.18 10.09 1.23
N PHE A 53 -16.85 9.94 1.39
CA PHE A 53 -16.08 8.77 0.96
C PHE A 53 -15.46 7.99 2.11
N PHE A 54 -14.97 8.71 3.14
CA PHE A 54 -14.19 8.14 4.24
C PHE A 54 -14.75 8.66 5.56
N SER A 55 -14.98 7.77 6.52
CA SER A 55 -15.49 8.14 7.84
C SER A 55 -14.42 8.78 8.73
N SER A 56 -13.15 8.42 8.48
CA SER A 56 -11.99 8.90 9.25
C SER A 56 -10.76 9.05 8.37
N LYS A 57 -9.72 9.68 8.91
CA LYS A 57 -8.40 9.74 8.28
C LYS A 57 -7.72 8.37 8.28
N GLU A 58 -7.93 7.57 9.30
CA GLU A 58 -7.40 6.23 9.43
C GLU A 58 -7.97 5.31 8.35
N GLU A 59 -9.29 5.32 8.14
CA GLU A 59 -9.93 4.61 7.04
C GLU A 59 -9.36 5.06 5.68
N PHE A 60 -9.23 6.36 5.48
CA PHE A 60 -8.63 6.92 4.27
C PHE A 60 -7.21 6.42 4.02
N VAL A 61 -6.37 6.33 5.05
CA VAL A 61 -5.00 5.81 4.92
C VAL A 61 -5.02 4.31 4.61
N THR A 62 -5.92 3.55 5.23
CA THR A 62 -6.14 2.13 4.89
C THR A 62 -6.53 1.96 3.42
N ASP A 63 -7.42 2.81 2.93
CA ASP A 63 -7.81 2.84 1.51
C ASP A 63 -6.62 3.16 0.57
N ILE A 64 -5.70 4.05 0.97
CA ILE A 64 -4.45 4.28 0.22
C ILE A 64 -3.62 2.99 0.16
N MET A 65 -3.50 2.27 1.28
CA MET A 65 -2.74 1.01 1.33
C MET A 65 -3.36 -0.05 0.40
N GLU A 66 -4.68 -0.17 0.38
CA GLU A 66 -5.40 -1.09 -0.50
C GLU A 66 -5.25 -0.70 -1.97
N TYR A 67 -5.45 0.58 -2.30
CA TYR A 67 -5.29 1.10 -3.65
C TYR A 67 -3.88 0.84 -4.22
N GLN A 68 -2.84 0.98 -3.39
CA GLN A 68 -1.48 0.67 -3.78
C GLN A 68 -1.24 -0.83 -3.98
N ARG A 69 -1.79 -1.69 -3.11
CA ARG A 69 -1.74 -3.15 -3.28
C ARG A 69 -2.39 -3.58 -4.60
N ASP A 70 -3.54 -3.02 -4.92
CA ASP A 70 -4.24 -3.31 -6.17
C ASP A 70 -3.45 -2.85 -7.41
N ARG A 71 -2.72 -1.73 -7.31
CA ARG A 71 -1.83 -1.29 -8.40
C ARG A 71 -0.67 -2.26 -8.60
N VAL A 72 -0.05 -2.73 -7.52
CA VAL A 72 1.03 -3.71 -7.57
C VAL A 72 0.52 -5.02 -8.16
N LYS A 73 -0.65 -5.50 -7.73
CA LYS A 73 -1.30 -6.70 -8.26
C LYS A 73 -1.60 -6.58 -9.76
N ARG A 74 -2.21 -5.48 -10.18
CA ARG A 74 -2.49 -5.24 -11.62
C ARG A 74 -1.20 -5.21 -12.44
N HIS A 75 -0.14 -4.61 -11.94
CA HIS A 75 1.16 -4.62 -12.63
C HIS A 75 1.74 -6.03 -12.75
N PHE A 76 1.61 -6.84 -11.72
CA PHE A 76 1.97 -8.26 -11.75
C PHE A 76 1.19 -9.03 -12.83
N GLU A 77 -0.13 -8.85 -12.89
CA GLU A 77 -0.99 -9.47 -13.88
C GLU A 77 -0.64 -9.01 -15.32
N GLN A 78 -0.28 -7.73 -15.49
CA GLN A 78 0.20 -7.20 -16.78
C GLN A 78 1.51 -7.83 -17.24
N ILE A 79 2.46 -8.06 -16.32
CA ILE A 79 3.72 -8.75 -16.64
C ILE A 79 3.45 -10.19 -17.05
N LEU A 80 2.59 -10.90 -16.31
CA LEU A 80 2.19 -12.26 -16.66
C LEU A 80 1.51 -12.33 -18.03
N ASN A 81 0.68 -11.34 -18.36
CA ASN A 81 -0.02 -11.26 -19.64
C ASN A 81 -0.66 -12.59 -20.06
N GLY A 82 -1.36 -13.24 -19.13
CA GLY A 82 -2.01 -14.53 -19.33
C GLY A 82 -1.07 -15.74 -19.27
N ARG A 83 0.22 -15.57 -19.05
CA ARG A 83 1.17 -16.67 -18.80
C ARG A 83 1.04 -17.17 -17.37
N GLU A 84 1.35 -18.44 -17.16
CA GLU A 84 1.39 -19.02 -15.81
C GLU A 84 2.56 -18.48 -14.99
N LYS A 85 3.72 -18.26 -15.65
CA LYS A 85 4.94 -17.79 -14.99
C LYS A 85 5.62 -16.67 -15.76
N MET A 86 6.22 -15.77 -15.04
CA MET A 86 7.17 -14.78 -15.57
C MET A 86 8.57 -15.40 -15.62
N THR A 87 9.37 -14.94 -16.57
CA THR A 87 10.77 -15.33 -16.68
C THR A 87 11.58 -14.87 -15.47
N VAL A 88 12.75 -15.48 -15.26
CA VAL A 88 13.68 -15.08 -14.18
C VAL A 88 14.05 -13.59 -14.27
N ALA A 89 14.21 -13.06 -15.48
CA ALA A 89 14.55 -11.63 -15.68
C ALA A 89 13.40 -10.72 -15.26
N GLU A 90 12.17 -11.00 -15.71
CA GLU A 90 10.96 -10.27 -15.32
C GLU A 90 10.72 -10.34 -13.81
N GLY A 91 10.88 -11.53 -13.20
CA GLY A 91 10.75 -11.71 -11.75
C GLY A 91 11.75 -10.88 -10.96
N LYS A 92 13.01 -10.83 -11.39
CA LYS A 92 14.03 -9.97 -10.78
C LYS A 92 13.69 -8.48 -10.86
N GLU A 93 13.24 -8.00 -12.00
CA GLU A 93 12.83 -6.59 -12.16
C GLU A 93 11.58 -6.27 -11.34
N TYR A 94 10.62 -7.19 -11.28
CA TYR A 94 9.44 -7.04 -10.45
C TYR A 94 9.78 -6.98 -8.94
N LEU A 95 10.66 -7.86 -8.45
CA LEU A 95 11.14 -7.82 -7.06
C LEU A 95 11.88 -6.52 -6.74
N LYS A 96 12.72 -6.04 -7.66
CA LYS A 96 13.36 -4.72 -7.51
C LYS A 96 12.33 -3.60 -7.39
N LEU A 97 11.28 -3.62 -8.21
CA LEU A 97 10.21 -2.65 -8.14
C LEU A 97 9.54 -2.66 -6.76
N ILE A 98 9.19 -3.84 -6.22
CA ILE A 98 8.55 -3.96 -4.91
C ILE A 98 9.47 -3.44 -3.80
N VAL A 99 10.72 -3.93 -3.77
CA VAL A 99 11.67 -3.64 -2.68
C VAL A 99 12.17 -2.18 -2.72
N PHE A 100 12.40 -1.66 -3.92
CA PHE A 100 13.04 -0.34 -4.08
C PHE A 100 12.09 0.78 -4.53
N SER A 101 10.79 0.48 -4.71
CA SER A 101 9.82 1.50 -5.03
C SER A 101 9.72 2.56 -3.93
N ARG A 102 9.75 3.83 -4.32
CA ARG A 102 9.39 4.95 -3.44
C ARG A 102 7.89 5.15 -3.31
N ASN A 103 7.10 4.28 -3.91
CA ASN A 103 5.65 4.40 -3.99
C ASN A 103 4.92 3.46 -3.00
N SER A 104 5.61 2.93 -1.98
CA SER A 104 4.97 2.19 -0.91
C SER A 104 4.70 3.12 0.28
N ILE A 105 3.44 3.23 0.68
CA ILE A 105 3.04 4.05 1.84
C ILE A 105 3.70 3.58 3.14
N TYR A 106 3.99 2.29 3.27
CA TYR A 106 4.64 1.70 4.44
C TYR A 106 6.00 2.33 4.78
N GLN A 107 6.67 2.94 3.78
CA GLN A 107 7.95 3.64 3.99
C GLN A 107 7.79 5.01 4.69
N TYR A 108 6.57 5.50 4.83
CA TYR A 108 6.25 6.83 5.34
C TYR A 108 5.35 6.80 6.57
N LEU A 109 4.98 5.60 7.05
CA LEU A 109 4.21 5.38 8.26
C LEU A 109 5.15 4.98 9.39
N THR A 110 5.01 5.65 10.53
CA THR A 110 5.73 5.30 11.76
C THR A 110 5.08 4.10 12.45
N ALA A 111 5.77 3.49 13.42
CA ALA A 111 5.18 2.43 14.25
C ALA A 111 3.93 2.93 14.99
N GLU A 112 3.92 4.20 15.43
CA GLU A 112 2.74 4.83 16.05
C GLU A 112 1.58 5.00 15.07
N ASP A 113 1.86 5.39 13.81
CA ASP A 113 0.84 5.47 12.77
C ASP A 113 0.23 4.10 12.50
N MET A 114 1.05 3.05 12.38
CA MET A 114 0.59 1.68 12.18
C MET A 114 -0.29 1.19 13.33
N GLU A 115 0.06 1.52 14.58
CA GLU A 115 -0.77 1.17 15.72
C GLU A 115 -2.12 1.90 15.71
N LYS A 116 -2.16 3.19 15.33
CA LYS A 116 -3.42 3.95 15.15
C LYS A 116 -4.30 3.34 14.07
N LEU A 117 -3.71 2.95 12.94
CA LEU A 117 -4.43 2.28 11.85
C LEU A 117 -4.98 0.94 12.32
N ARG A 118 -4.20 0.17 13.07
CA ARG A 118 -4.62 -1.09 13.66
C ARG A 118 -5.83 -0.91 14.58
N GLN A 119 -5.81 0.07 15.46
CA GLN A 119 -6.91 0.35 16.41
C GLN A 119 -8.19 0.85 15.72
N ALA A 120 -8.05 1.57 14.60
CA ALA A 120 -9.17 2.08 13.83
C ALA A 120 -9.80 1.04 12.89
N SER A 121 -9.07 -0.02 12.56
CA SER A 121 -9.57 -1.12 11.74
C SER A 121 -10.44 -2.05 12.58
N SER A 122 -11.51 -2.61 11.98
CA SER A 122 -12.39 -3.56 12.68
C SER A 122 -11.60 -4.75 13.22
N PRO A 123 -11.97 -5.31 14.40
CA PRO A 123 -11.28 -6.45 15.02
C PRO A 123 -11.11 -7.69 14.14
N GLU A 124 -11.94 -7.81 13.09
CA GLU A 124 -11.89 -8.90 12.11
C GLU A 124 -10.71 -8.79 11.13
N CYS A 125 -10.11 -7.59 10.98
CA CYS A 125 -9.00 -7.36 10.06
C CYS A 125 -7.62 -7.48 10.72
N ILE A 126 -7.55 -7.50 12.05
CA ILE A 126 -6.29 -7.44 12.80
C ILE A 126 -6.35 -8.42 13.95
N SER A 127 -5.72 -9.57 13.75
CA SER A 127 -5.43 -10.45 14.87
C SER A 127 -4.35 -9.81 15.77
N PRO A 128 -4.51 -9.85 17.11
CA PRO A 128 -3.46 -9.45 18.06
C PRO A 128 -2.22 -10.35 17.99
N ASP A 129 -2.30 -11.44 17.24
CA ASP A 129 -1.23 -12.42 17.10
C ASP A 129 -0.34 -12.05 15.89
N ASP A 130 0.86 -11.57 16.17
CA ASP A 130 1.90 -11.28 15.17
C ASP A 130 2.16 -12.48 14.25
N SER A 131 1.90 -13.71 14.73
CA SER A 131 2.07 -14.92 13.94
C SER A 131 1.14 -15.00 12.72
N LEU A 132 -0.10 -14.49 12.83
CA LEU A 132 -1.06 -14.45 11.72
C LEU A 132 -0.69 -13.39 10.67
N TYR A 133 -0.09 -12.28 11.10
CA TYR A 133 0.43 -11.28 10.17
C TYR A 133 1.59 -11.84 9.36
N ASP A 134 2.54 -12.50 10.02
CA ASP A 134 3.67 -13.16 9.36
C ASP A 134 3.22 -14.30 8.43
N GLN A 135 2.20 -15.07 8.79
CA GLN A 135 1.61 -16.10 7.92
C GLN A 135 0.99 -15.50 6.66
N ARG A 136 0.20 -14.42 6.78
CA ARG A 136 -0.39 -13.72 5.63
C ARG A 136 0.68 -13.18 4.68
N GLU A 137 1.74 -12.59 5.20
CA GLU A 137 2.84 -12.10 4.37
C GLU A 137 3.57 -13.23 3.65
N ALA A 138 3.83 -14.34 4.35
CA ALA A 138 4.43 -15.53 3.74
C ALA A 138 3.54 -16.12 2.64
N GLU A 139 2.22 -16.14 2.82
CA GLU A 139 1.25 -16.59 1.80
C GLU A 139 1.26 -15.65 0.58
N VAL A 140 1.30 -14.34 0.78
CA VAL A 140 1.40 -13.36 -0.31
C VAL A 140 2.71 -13.55 -1.08
N MET A 141 3.82 -13.74 -0.37
CA MET A 141 5.11 -14.02 -1.01
C MET A 141 5.07 -15.35 -1.77
N ARG A 142 4.52 -16.41 -1.19
CA ARG A 142 4.34 -17.68 -1.87
C ARG A 142 3.58 -17.52 -3.17
N GLY A 143 2.39 -16.89 -3.14
CA GLY A 143 1.58 -16.65 -4.32
C GLY A 143 2.30 -15.86 -5.41
N LEU A 144 3.18 -14.93 -5.02
CA LEU A 144 4.01 -14.18 -5.95
C LEU A 144 5.10 -15.06 -6.59
N PHE A 145 5.83 -15.82 -5.77
CA PHE A 145 6.95 -16.65 -6.22
C PHE A 145 6.52 -17.89 -6.99
N ASP A 146 5.32 -18.43 -6.75
CA ASP A 146 4.74 -19.54 -7.51
C ASP A 146 4.58 -19.20 -9.00
N HIS A 147 4.45 -17.90 -9.31
CA HIS A 147 4.37 -17.38 -10.67
C HIS A 147 5.73 -16.89 -11.23
N MET A 148 6.85 -17.30 -10.66
CA MET A 148 8.20 -16.98 -11.14
C MET A 148 8.95 -18.23 -11.54
N GLU A 149 9.67 -18.19 -12.67
CA GLU A 149 10.59 -19.25 -13.06
C GLU A 149 11.86 -19.25 -12.20
N GLY A 150 12.47 -20.41 -12.02
CA GLY A 150 13.76 -20.56 -11.33
C GLY A 150 13.70 -20.41 -9.81
N VAL A 151 12.50 -20.36 -9.23
CA VAL A 151 12.33 -20.36 -7.78
C VAL A 151 12.59 -21.76 -7.22
N ARG A 152 13.39 -21.83 -6.16
CA ARG A 152 13.69 -23.10 -5.49
C ARG A 152 12.44 -23.59 -4.74
N PRO A 153 12.11 -24.91 -4.83
CA PRO A 153 10.91 -25.46 -4.19
C PRO A 153 11.01 -25.50 -2.66
N ASP A 154 12.22 -25.42 -2.10
CA ASP A 154 12.51 -25.43 -0.66
C ASP A 154 12.65 -24.01 -0.06
N LEU A 155 12.18 -22.98 -0.76
CA LEU A 155 12.28 -21.59 -0.30
C LEU A 155 11.35 -21.35 0.90
N ASP A 156 11.94 -20.86 2.00
CA ASP A 156 11.17 -20.42 3.17
C ASP A 156 10.65 -19.01 2.96
N PHE A 157 9.33 -18.89 2.75
CA PHE A 157 8.69 -17.62 2.45
C PHE A 157 8.60 -16.68 3.67
N HIS A 158 8.69 -17.18 4.89
CA HIS A 158 8.84 -16.32 6.08
C HIS A 158 10.20 -15.62 6.08
N VAL A 159 11.26 -16.36 5.74
CA VAL A 159 12.60 -15.77 5.59
C VAL A 159 12.62 -14.75 4.47
N VAL A 160 11.98 -15.02 3.32
CA VAL A 160 11.91 -14.08 2.19
C VAL A 160 11.17 -12.81 2.59
N ALA A 161 10.00 -12.90 3.22
CA ALA A 161 9.23 -11.76 3.68
C ALA A 161 10.05 -10.90 4.66
N ASN A 162 10.72 -11.51 5.62
CA ASN A 162 11.57 -10.82 6.59
C ASN A 162 12.78 -10.15 5.92
N LEU A 163 13.44 -10.78 4.94
CA LEU A 163 14.52 -10.17 4.18
C LEU A 163 14.05 -8.94 3.40
N ILE A 164 12.88 -9.00 2.77
CA ILE A 164 12.27 -7.86 2.06
C ILE A 164 12.01 -6.71 3.03
N LYS A 165 11.45 -6.97 4.22
CA LYS A 165 11.25 -5.98 5.28
C LYS A 165 12.59 -5.33 5.70
N ILE A 166 13.60 -6.14 5.98
CA ILE A 166 14.93 -5.67 6.39
C ILE A 166 15.54 -4.79 5.30
N MET A 167 15.46 -5.20 4.03
CA MET A 167 15.98 -4.40 2.92
C MET A 167 15.25 -3.07 2.75
N ALA A 168 13.94 -3.04 2.96
CA ALA A 168 13.14 -1.82 2.94
C ALA A 168 13.57 -0.86 4.08
N LEU A 169 13.75 -1.38 5.31
CA LEU A 169 14.20 -0.61 6.47
C LEU A 169 15.65 -0.12 6.34
N ALA A 170 16.56 -0.96 5.86
CA ALA A 170 17.98 -0.60 5.69
C ALA A 170 18.17 0.56 4.72
N LYS A 171 17.29 0.67 3.70
CA LYS A 171 17.27 1.79 2.77
C LYS A 171 16.92 3.13 3.44
N GLU A 172 16.10 3.13 4.49
CA GLU A 172 15.76 4.33 5.24
C GLU A 172 16.92 4.80 6.11
N ILE A 173 17.62 3.88 6.76
CA ILE A 173 18.80 4.20 7.59
C ILE A 173 19.92 4.84 6.76
N GLY A 174 20.15 4.34 5.54
CA GLY A 174 21.14 4.92 4.62
C GLY A 174 20.81 6.32 4.12
N ARG A 175 19.55 6.77 4.24
CA ARG A 175 19.11 8.12 3.85
C ARG A 175 19.18 9.15 4.97
N ALA A 176 19.12 8.72 6.22
CA ALA A 176 19.21 9.60 7.38
C ALA A 176 20.64 10.14 7.61
N HIS A 177 21.63 9.65 6.85
CA HIS A 177 23.03 10.01 6.97
C HIS A 177 23.63 10.69 5.72
N VAL A 178 22.80 11.12 4.77
CA VAL A 178 23.16 11.94 3.60
C VAL A 178 22.30 13.21 3.62
#